data_4890794cd0a5e24ff27a15043473192e
#
_entry.id   4890794cd0a5e24ff27a15043473192e
#
_cell.length_a   1.000
_cell.length_b   1.000
_cell.length_c   1.000
_cell.angle_alpha   90.00
_cell.angle_beta   90.00
_cell.angle_gamma   90.00
#
_symmetry.space_group_name_H-M   'P 1'
#
loop_
_entity.id
_entity.type
_entity.pdbx_description
1 polymer ?
#
loop_
_entity_poly.entity_id
_entity_poly.type
_entity_poly.pdbx_seq_one_letter_code
_entity_poly.pdbx_strand_id
1 'polypeptide(L)'
;MAATLFTNIHRLVNVREEDHLLRGSALAHLPVLNNAYLLVEDGIIAAYGPMDEMPESLTVVEEIVDAGGQLILPCWCDSHTHLVFAASREEEFVDKIKGLSYAEIAARGGGILNSARKLNETSESELIRLAWNRIQELIRMGTGAVEIKSGYGLSVEGELKMLRVIKKLKETSPIPVKAT
;
A
#
# COMPACT_ATOMS: atom_id res chain seq x y z
N MET A 1 3.41 -25.02 -9.09
CA MET A 1 3.75 -23.62 -9.43
C MET A 1 2.45 -22.93 -9.78
N ALA A 2 2.08 -21.90 -9.01
CA ALA A 2 0.83 -21.19 -9.28
C ALA A 2 1.04 -20.24 -10.47
N ALA A 3 0.31 -20.49 -11.56
CA ALA A 3 0.36 -19.68 -12.76
C ALA A 3 -1.01 -19.06 -13.05
N THR A 4 -1.05 -17.74 -13.19
CA THR A 4 -2.25 -16.98 -13.54
C THR A 4 -2.01 -16.22 -14.84
N LEU A 5 -2.85 -16.45 -15.83
CA LEU A 5 -2.85 -15.74 -17.11
C LEU A 5 -3.97 -14.72 -17.16
N PHE A 6 -3.61 -13.45 -17.29
CA PHE A 6 -4.55 -12.36 -17.55
C PHE A 6 -4.69 -12.14 -19.05
N THR A 7 -5.91 -12.15 -19.56
CA THR A 7 -6.23 -11.96 -20.98
C THR A 7 -7.13 -10.75 -21.20
N ASN A 8 -7.27 -10.31 -22.45
CA ASN A 8 -8.16 -9.20 -22.85
C ASN A 8 -7.88 -7.90 -22.07
N ILE A 9 -6.61 -7.63 -21.77
CA ILE A 9 -6.19 -6.39 -21.12
C ILE A 9 -6.26 -5.27 -22.15
N HIS A 10 -7.13 -4.27 -21.93
CA HIS A 10 -7.23 -3.14 -22.86
C HIS A 10 -5.90 -2.38 -22.98
N ARG A 11 -5.28 -2.09 -21.84
CA ARG A 11 -3.93 -1.49 -21.78
C ARG A 11 -3.15 -2.06 -20.61
N LEU A 12 -2.00 -2.62 -20.90
CA LEU A 12 -0.97 -2.93 -19.91
C LEU A 12 -0.03 -1.73 -19.83
N VAL A 13 -0.05 -1.02 -18.70
CA VAL A 13 0.60 0.29 -18.55
C VAL A 13 1.95 0.15 -17.87
N ASN A 14 2.89 1.00 -18.25
CA ASN A 14 4.27 1.07 -17.75
C ASN A 14 5.10 -0.18 -18.08
N VAL A 15 4.89 -0.74 -19.28
CA VAL A 15 5.68 -1.85 -19.81
C VAL A 15 7.08 -1.35 -20.19
N ARG A 16 8.11 -1.86 -19.53
CA ARG A 16 9.51 -1.47 -19.75
C ARG A 16 10.38 -2.71 -19.84
N GLU A 17 11.28 -2.70 -20.79
CA GLU A 17 12.28 -3.76 -20.96
C GLU A 17 13.51 -3.54 -20.06
N GLU A 18 13.80 -2.28 -19.71
CA GLU A 18 14.95 -1.91 -18.90
C GLU A 18 14.51 -1.44 -17.51
N ASP A 19 15.17 -1.98 -16.49
CA ASP A 19 15.00 -1.57 -15.10
C ASP A 19 16.05 -0.50 -14.74
N HIS A 20 15.69 0.77 -14.97
CA HIS A 20 16.53 1.90 -14.58
C HIS A 20 15.74 2.98 -13.84
N LEU A 21 16.45 3.73 -13.00
CA LEU A 21 15.84 4.80 -12.22
C LEU A 21 15.40 5.97 -13.13
N LEU A 22 14.10 6.22 -13.19
CA LEU A 22 13.53 7.35 -13.92
C LEU A 22 13.65 8.64 -13.12
N ARG A 23 13.93 9.75 -13.80
CA ARG A 23 14.05 11.08 -13.19
C ARG A 23 13.47 12.16 -14.09
N GLY A 24 12.96 13.24 -13.48
CA GLY A 24 12.47 14.42 -14.18
C GLY A 24 11.38 14.09 -15.21
N SER A 25 11.52 14.58 -16.43
CA SER A 25 10.56 14.40 -17.52
C SER A 25 10.35 12.94 -17.94
N ALA A 26 11.30 12.04 -17.68
CA ALA A 26 11.14 10.62 -17.96
C ALA A 26 10.02 9.96 -17.14
N LEU A 27 9.67 10.52 -15.96
CA LEU A 27 8.56 10.07 -15.15
C LEU A 27 7.18 10.30 -15.80
N ALA A 28 7.08 11.25 -16.72
CA ALA A 28 5.83 11.52 -17.43
C ALA A 28 5.58 10.56 -18.60
N HIS A 29 6.58 9.77 -18.99
CA HIS A 29 6.44 8.80 -20.06
C HIS A 29 6.04 7.45 -19.51
N LEU A 30 4.81 7.00 -19.85
CA LEU A 30 4.27 5.71 -19.48
C LEU A 30 4.08 4.87 -20.76
N PRO A 31 5.00 3.96 -21.09
CA PRO A 31 4.84 3.05 -22.22
C PRO A 31 3.62 2.15 -21.98
N VAL A 32 2.87 1.89 -23.03
CA VAL A 32 1.61 1.13 -22.97
C VAL A 32 1.59 0.07 -24.05
N LEU A 33 1.20 -1.14 -23.68
CA LEU A 33 0.85 -2.20 -24.61
C LEU A 33 -0.66 -2.33 -24.68
N ASN A 34 -1.24 -2.16 -25.87
CA ASN A 34 -2.69 -2.27 -26.09
C ASN A 34 -3.06 -3.70 -26.39
N ASN A 35 -4.30 -4.10 -26.02
CA ASN A 35 -4.86 -5.43 -26.26
C ASN A 35 -3.86 -6.53 -25.88
N ALA A 36 -3.56 -6.64 -24.58
CA ALA A 36 -2.44 -7.40 -24.07
C ALA A 36 -2.86 -8.64 -23.28
N TYR A 37 -1.91 -9.55 -23.12
CA TYR A 37 -1.93 -10.59 -22.09
C TYR A 37 -0.79 -10.37 -21.08
N LEU A 38 -0.92 -10.98 -19.90
CA LEU A 38 0.10 -10.98 -18.86
C LEU A 38 0.09 -12.35 -18.15
N LEU A 39 1.21 -13.04 -18.14
CA LEU A 39 1.41 -14.29 -17.39
C LEU A 39 2.20 -14.00 -16.12
N VAL A 40 1.68 -14.44 -14.98
CA VAL A 40 2.35 -14.41 -13.69
C VAL A 40 2.56 -15.83 -13.20
N GLU A 41 3.80 -16.21 -12.89
CA GLU A 41 4.18 -17.49 -12.33
C GLU A 41 4.87 -17.29 -10.99
N ASP A 42 4.35 -17.95 -9.94
CA ASP A 42 4.88 -17.85 -8.56
C ASP A 42 5.09 -16.40 -8.09
N GLY A 43 4.20 -15.47 -8.51
CA GLY A 43 4.25 -14.06 -8.16
C GLY A 43 5.23 -13.21 -9.00
N ILE A 44 5.83 -13.79 -10.04
CA ILE A 44 6.75 -13.11 -10.95
C ILE A 44 6.09 -12.95 -12.32
N ILE A 45 6.27 -11.82 -12.97
CA ILE A 45 5.87 -11.63 -14.37
C ILE A 45 6.75 -12.53 -15.24
N ALA A 46 6.16 -13.60 -15.83
CA ALA A 46 6.87 -14.56 -16.65
C ALA A 46 6.81 -14.20 -18.14
N ALA A 47 5.68 -13.66 -18.61
CA ALA A 47 5.51 -13.23 -19.99
C ALA A 47 4.43 -12.15 -20.11
N TYR A 48 4.52 -11.36 -21.15
CA TYR A 48 3.47 -10.42 -21.57
C TYR A 48 3.65 -10.11 -23.07
N GLY A 49 2.58 -9.69 -23.70
CA GLY A 49 2.60 -9.33 -25.12
C GLY A 49 1.24 -8.93 -25.65
N PRO A 50 1.13 -8.61 -26.95
CA PRO A 50 -0.15 -8.42 -27.62
C PRO A 50 -0.97 -9.73 -27.61
N MET A 51 -2.28 -9.65 -27.50
CA MET A 51 -3.17 -10.82 -27.48
C MET A 51 -3.09 -11.68 -28.75
N ASP A 52 -2.88 -11.05 -29.90
CA ASP A 52 -2.75 -11.71 -31.20
C ASP A 52 -1.41 -12.46 -31.40
N GLU A 53 -0.43 -12.15 -30.56
CA GLU A 53 0.87 -12.83 -30.51
C GLU A 53 0.97 -13.81 -29.34
N MET A 54 -0.09 -14.01 -28.55
CA MET A 54 -0.08 -14.90 -27.38
C MET A 54 0.13 -16.36 -27.79
N PRO A 55 1.18 -17.04 -27.28
CA PRO A 55 1.38 -18.46 -27.57
C PRO A 55 0.25 -19.32 -27.01
N GLU A 56 -0.27 -20.25 -27.81
CA GLU A 56 -1.32 -21.18 -27.35
C GLU A 56 -0.89 -22.02 -26.13
N SER A 57 0.41 -22.29 -25.99
CA SER A 57 0.96 -23.01 -24.84
C SER A 57 0.73 -22.32 -23.51
N LEU A 58 0.53 -21.00 -23.48
CA LEU A 58 0.25 -20.24 -22.27
C LEU A 58 -1.18 -20.43 -21.75
N THR A 59 -2.06 -21.04 -22.51
CA THR A 59 -3.44 -21.34 -22.06
C THR A 59 -3.52 -22.56 -21.12
N VAL A 60 -2.41 -23.29 -20.94
CA VAL A 60 -2.32 -24.43 -20.02
C VAL A 60 -1.79 -23.95 -18.67
N VAL A 61 -2.61 -23.21 -17.94
CA VAL A 61 -2.29 -22.62 -16.62
C VAL A 61 -3.38 -22.99 -15.61
N GLU A 62 -3.09 -22.79 -14.32
CA GLU A 62 -4.05 -23.08 -13.24
C GLU A 62 -5.24 -22.12 -13.24
N GLU A 63 -5.01 -20.85 -13.60
CA GLU A 63 -6.03 -19.82 -13.56
C GLU A 63 -5.95 -18.91 -14.78
N ILE A 64 -7.08 -18.64 -15.41
CA ILE A 64 -7.20 -17.63 -16.47
C ILE A 64 -8.19 -16.56 -16.00
N VAL A 65 -7.74 -15.32 -15.98
CA VAL A 65 -8.52 -14.13 -15.61
C VAL A 65 -8.75 -13.30 -16.85
N ASP A 66 -9.99 -13.20 -17.29
CA ASP A 66 -10.38 -12.27 -18.34
C ASP A 66 -10.46 -10.86 -17.74
N ALA A 67 -9.56 -9.97 -18.17
CA ALA A 67 -9.57 -8.57 -17.73
C ALA A 67 -10.74 -7.76 -18.31
N GLY A 68 -11.53 -8.32 -19.23
CA GLY A 68 -12.75 -7.71 -19.74
C GLY A 68 -12.56 -6.32 -20.34
N GLY A 69 -11.42 -6.04 -20.95
CA GLY A 69 -11.08 -4.72 -21.49
C GLY A 69 -10.64 -3.69 -20.43
N GLN A 70 -10.30 -4.12 -19.23
CA GLN A 70 -9.79 -3.21 -18.19
C GLN A 70 -8.31 -2.85 -18.39
N LEU A 71 -7.85 -1.85 -17.63
CA LEU A 71 -6.44 -1.47 -17.56
C LEU A 71 -5.74 -2.26 -16.46
N ILE A 72 -4.49 -2.67 -16.72
CA ILE A 72 -3.60 -3.18 -15.67
C ILE A 72 -2.43 -2.20 -15.53
N LEU A 73 -2.18 -1.78 -14.30
CA LEU A 73 -1.10 -0.86 -13.91
C LEU A 73 -0.24 -1.49 -12.82
N PRO A 74 1.03 -1.06 -12.69
CA PRO A 74 1.80 -1.34 -11.48
C PRO A 74 1.08 -0.82 -10.24
N CYS A 75 1.18 -1.56 -9.13
CA CYS A 75 0.65 -1.12 -7.85
C CYS A 75 1.40 0.10 -7.30
N TRP A 76 0.76 0.84 -6.40
CA TRP A 76 1.39 1.96 -5.70
C TRP A 76 2.39 1.47 -4.66
N CYS A 77 3.52 2.17 -4.53
CA CYS A 77 4.44 2.02 -3.41
C CYS A 77 4.31 3.27 -2.53
N ASP A 78 3.68 3.12 -1.36
CA ASP A 78 3.54 4.23 -0.41
C ASP A 78 4.73 4.27 0.53
N SER A 79 5.61 5.22 0.29
CA SER A 79 6.91 5.36 0.97
C SER A 79 6.84 6.16 2.28
N HIS A 80 5.68 6.57 2.76
CA HIS A 80 5.55 7.32 4.01
C HIS A 80 4.16 7.22 4.62
N THR A 81 3.96 6.24 5.50
CA THR A 81 2.69 6.10 6.22
C THR A 81 2.89 6.06 7.73
N HIS A 82 1.81 6.38 8.46
CA HIS A 82 1.68 6.20 9.89
C HIS A 82 0.47 5.33 10.19
N LEU A 83 0.47 4.07 9.76
CA LEU A 83 -0.69 3.16 9.89
C LEU A 83 -0.94 2.70 11.32
N VAL A 84 0.09 2.72 12.19
CA VAL A 84 -0.02 2.30 13.59
C VAL A 84 -0.39 3.50 14.46
N PHE A 85 -1.68 3.68 14.70
CA PHE A 85 -2.21 4.68 15.62
C PHE A 85 -3.52 4.20 16.25
N ALA A 86 -3.81 4.64 17.48
CA ALA A 86 -4.95 4.18 18.26
C ALA A 86 -6.27 4.84 17.85
N ALA A 87 -6.24 6.15 17.56
CA ALA A 87 -7.43 6.90 17.18
C ALA A 87 -7.05 8.06 16.26
N SER A 88 -7.96 8.39 15.38
CA SER A 88 -7.87 9.56 14.51
C SER A 88 -8.07 10.87 15.28
N ARG A 89 -7.94 11.99 14.59
CA ARG A 89 -7.96 13.33 15.17
C ARG A 89 -9.03 14.23 14.53
N GLU A 90 -10.18 13.66 14.18
CA GLU A 90 -11.27 14.38 13.50
C GLU A 90 -11.78 15.57 14.34
N GLU A 91 -11.89 15.42 15.66
CA GLU A 91 -12.34 16.48 16.53
C GLU A 91 -11.41 17.71 16.49
N GLU A 92 -10.08 17.48 16.41
CA GLU A 92 -9.11 18.55 16.25
C GLU A 92 -9.23 19.23 14.88
N PHE A 93 -9.61 18.48 13.85
CA PHE A 93 -9.87 19.05 12.54
C PHE A 93 -11.11 19.95 12.55
N VAL A 94 -12.18 19.52 13.22
CA VAL A 94 -13.38 20.33 13.44
C VAL A 94 -13.06 21.60 14.23
N ASP A 95 -12.23 21.51 15.27
CA ASP A 95 -11.79 22.66 16.06
C ASP A 95 -11.00 23.66 15.21
N LYS A 96 -10.13 23.19 14.31
CA LYS A 96 -9.43 24.05 13.34
C LYS A 96 -10.39 24.78 12.40
N ILE A 97 -11.42 24.09 11.89
CA ILE A 97 -12.47 24.71 11.04
C ILE A 97 -13.20 25.82 11.83
N LYS A 98 -13.42 25.63 13.13
CA LYS A 98 -14.01 26.61 14.02
C LYS A 98 -13.07 27.78 14.36
N GLY A 99 -11.83 27.76 13.87
CA GLY A 99 -10.85 28.84 14.04
C GLY A 99 -9.97 28.73 15.29
N LEU A 100 -9.99 27.59 16.00
CA LEU A 100 -9.12 27.40 17.15
C LEU A 100 -7.65 27.31 16.72
N SER A 101 -6.79 27.97 17.47
CA SER A 101 -5.33 27.85 17.31
C SER A 101 -4.83 26.48 17.77
N TYR A 102 -3.64 26.11 17.33
CA TYR A 102 -2.99 24.87 17.78
C TYR A 102 -2.82 24.82 19.31
N ALA A 103 -2.48 25.97 19.93
CA ALA A 103 -2.32 26.08 21.37
C ALA A 103 -3.64 25.83 22.14
N GLU A 104 -4.76 26.33 21.63
CA GLU A 104 -6.09 26.08 22.21
C GLU A 104 -6.52 24.64 22.08
N ILE A 105 -6.25 24.02 20.93
CA ILE A 105 -6.52 22.59 20.70
C ILE A 105 -5.67 21.72 21.64
N ALA A 106 -4.39 22.04 21.79
CA ALA A 106 -3.49 21.34 22.71
C ALA A 106 -3.94 21.50 24.18
N ALA A 107 -4.36 22.71 24.58
CA ALA A 107 -4.87 22.98 25.93
C ALA A 107 -6.15 22.17 26.26
N ARG A 108 -6.95 21.82 25.25
CA ARG A 108 -8.12 20.95 25.37
C ARG A 108 -7.79 19.44 25.36
N GLY A 109 -6.50 19.10 25.42
CA GLY A 109 -6.05 17.70 25.43
C GLY A 109 -5.87 17.09 24.05
N GLY A 110 -5.81 17.90 22.97
CA GLY A 110 -5.47 17.48 21.62
C GLY A 110 -3.97 17.42 21.37
N GLY A 111 -3.60 17.27 20.10
CA GLY A 111 -2.21 17.28 19.66
C GLY A 111 -1.51 15.93 19.78
N ILE A 112 -0.20 15.93 19.50
CA ILE A 112 0.62 14.72 19.46
C ILE A 112 0.69 13.99 20.80
N LEU A 113 0.67 14.72 21.92
CA LEU A 113 0.70 14.15 23.27
C LEU A 113 -0.55 13.29 23.56
N ASN A 114 -1.72 13.73 23.08
CA ASN A 114 -2.95 12.94 23.19
C ASN A 114 -2.87 11.67 22.33
N SER A 115 -2.34 11.78 21.11
CA SER A 115 -2.14 10.61 20.23
C SER A 115 -1.20 9.60 20.89
N ALA A 116 -0.08 10.07 21.48
CA ALA A 116 0.87 9.21 22.19
C ALA A 116 0.24 8.55 23.41
N ARG A 117 -0.51 9.29 24.21
CA ARG A 117 -1.23 8.73 25.38
C ARG A 117 -2.19 7.62 24.95
N LYS A 118 -3.06 7.89 23.97
CA LYS A 118 -3.99 6.88 23.44
C LYS A 118 -3.28 5.65 22.91
N LEU A 119 -2.17 5.83 22.17
CA LEU A 119 -1.36 4.72 21.66
C LEU A 119 -0.75 3.89 22.80
N ASN A 120 -0.19 4.55 23.82
CA ASN A 120 0.43 3.87 24.94
C ASN A 120 -0.60 3.11 25.83
N GLU A 121 -1.82 3.60 25.93
CA GLU A 121 -2.94 2.97 26.64
C GLU A 121 -3.58 1.80 25.85
N THR A 122 -3.45 1.78 24.51
CA THR A 122 -4.04 0.75 23.65
C THR A 122 -3.17 -0.50 23.61
N SER A 123 -3.76 -1.68 23.68
CA SER A 123 -3.02 -2.95 23.61
C SER A 123 -2.37 -3.17 22.23
N GLU A 124 -1.27 -3.96 22.19
CA GLU A 124 -0.62 -4.32 20.92
C GLU A 124 -1.58 -5.06 19.99
N SER A 125 -2.40 -5.96 20.51
CA SER A 125 -3.38 -6.71 19.72
C SER A 125 -4.41 -5.80 19.06
N GLU A 126 -4.88 -4.78 19.75
CA GLU A 126 -5.83 -3.82 19.20
C GLU A 126 -5.15 -2.90 18.17
N LEU A 127 -3.92 -2.45 18.41
CA LEU A 127 -3.15 -1.70 17.41
C LEU A 127 -2.91 -2.51 16.14
N ILE A 128 -2.60 -3.81 16.26
CA ILE A 128 -2.46 -4.72 15.11
C ILE A 128 -3.78 -4.79 14.33
N ARG A 129 -4.90 -5.02 15.02
CA ARG A 129 -6.23 -5.11 14.39
C ARG A 129 -6.59 -3.83 13.63
N LEU A 130 -6.39 -2.67 14.26
CA LEU A 130 -6.67 -1.36 13.64
C LEU A 130 -5.78 -1.10 12.43
N ALA A 131 -4.49 -1.35 12.56
CA ALA A 131 -3.54 -1.16 11.46
C ALA A 131 -3.77 -2.16 10.32
N TRP A 132 -4.15 -3.40 10.63
CA TRP A 132 -4.52 -4.40 9.64
C TRP A 132 -5.70 -3.95 8.77
N ASN A 133 -6.76 -3.41 9.38
CA ASN A 133 -7.90 -2.89 8.63
C ASN A 133 -7.47 -1.78 7.64
N ARG A 134 -6.58 -0.87 8.07
CA ARG A 134 -6.04 0.19 7.20
C ARG A 134 -5.20 -0.37 6.06
N ILE A 135 -4.36 -1.38 6.31
CA ILE A 135 -3.62 -2.07 5.24
C ILE A 135 -4.57 -2.67 4.21
N GLN A 136 -5.66 -3.32 4.65
CA GLN A 136 -6.66 -3.88 3.73
C GLN A 136 -7.34 -2.79 2.87
N GLU A 137 -7.57 -1.62 3.42
CA GLU A 137 -8.09 -0.47 2.66
C GLU A 137 -7.08 0.01 1.60
N LEU A 138 -5.80 0.15 1.98
CA LEU A 138 -4.74 0.53 1.04
C LEU A 138 -4.59 -0.49 -0.11
N ILE A 139 -4.65 -1.79 0.19
CA ILE A 139 -4.61 -2.85 -0.82
C ILE A 139 -5.78 -2.70 -1.81
N ARG A 140 -7.00 -2.46 -1.32
CA ARG A 140 -8.17 -2.24 -2.19
C ARG A 140 -8.04 -1.00 -3.07
N MET A 141 -7.25 -0.01 -2.65
CA MET A 141 -6.94 1.18 -3.44
C MET A 141 -5.73 0.99 -4.38
N GLY A 142 -5.16 -0.22 -4.46
CA GLY A 142 -4.08 -0.56 -5.37
C GLY A 142 -2.67 -0.37 -4.79
N THR A 143 -2.51 -0.21 -3.47
CA THR A 143 -1.19 -0.18 -2.83
C THR A 143 -0.62 -1.59 -2.74
N GLY A 144 0.56 -1.80 -3.32
CA GLY A 144 1.27 -3.09 -3.34
C GLY A 144 2.55 -3.13 -2.49
N ALA A 145 2.95 -2.01 -1.89
CA ALA A 145 4.05 -1.94 -0.92
C ALA A 145 3.89 -0.71 -0.02
N VAL A 146 4.31 -0.80 1.24
CA VAL A 146 4.11 0.29 2.19
C VAL A 146 5.29 0.42 3.16
N GLU A 147 5.71 1.67 3.41
CA GLU A 147 6.59 2.02 4.53
C GLU A 147 5.74 2.51 5.71
N ILE A 148 5.94 1.91 6.89
CA ILE A 148 5.24 2.28 8.11
C ILE A 148 6.25 2.86 9.10
N LYS A 149 6.04 4.13 9.45
CA LYS A 149 6.88 4.85 10.41
C LYS A 149 6.38 4.66 11.83
N SER A 150 7.31 4.55 12.77
CA SER A 150 7.06 4.81 14.19
C SER A 150 7.00 6.34 14.45
N GLY A 151 7.08 6.78 15.70
CA GLY A 151 7.17 8.20 16.03
C GLY A 151 5.95 8.76 16.78
N TYR A 152 4.95 7.94 17.10
CA TYR A 152 3.80 8.35 17.93
C TYR A 152 3.79 7.79 19.34
N GLY A 153 4.79 6.97 19.72
CA GLY A 153 4.93 6.47 21.08
C GLY A 153 5.48 7.51 22.06
N LEU A 154 6.32 8.42 21.56
CA LEU A 154 7.01 9.50 22.30
C LEU A 154 7.75 9.05 23.57
N SER A 155 8.05 7.77 23.65
CA SER A 155 8.88 7.14 24.69
C SER A 155 9.54 5.91 24.09
N VAL A 156 10.66 5.47 24.64
CA VAL A 156 11.36 4.26 24.17
C VAL A 156 10.41 3.06 24.16
N GLU A 157 9.64 2.86 25.21
CA GLU A 157 8.69 1.75 25.32
C GLU A 157 7.56 1.86 24.27
N GLY A 158 7.00 3.06 24.10
CA GLY A 158 5.94 3.33 23.11
C GLY A 158 6.43 3.10 21.68
N GLU A 159 7.64 3.55 21.34
CA GLU A 159 8.21 3.32 20.01
C GLU A 159 8.53 1.84 19.78
N LEU A 160 9.08 1.14 20.75
CA LEU A 160 9.31 -0.30 20.68
C LEU A 160 8.00 -1.08 20.52
N LYS A 161 6.92 -0.64 21.19
CA LYS A 161 5.57 -1.18 21.01
C LYS A 161 5.10 -1.02 19.58
N MET A 162 5.22 0.19 18.99
CA MET A 162 4.88 0.44 17.59
C MET A 162 5.68 -0.47 16.66
N LEU A 163 6.99 -0.58 16.85
CA LEU A 163 7.85 -1.43 16.02
C LEU A 163 7.48 -2.92 16.13
N ARG A 164 7.07 -3.42 17.30
CA ARG A 164 6.56 -4.80 17.45
C ARG A 164 5.26 -5.01 16.65
N VAL A 165 4.35 -4.01 16.69
CA VAL A 165 3.12 -4.03 15.88
C VAL A 165 3.47 -4.06 14.38
N ILE A 166 4.37 -3.18 13.91
CA ILE A 166 4.80 -3.14 12.50
C ILE A 166 5.46 -4.46 12.10
N LYS A 167 6.30 -5.05 12.96
CA LYS A 167 6.89 -6.36 12.73
C LYS A 167 5.82 -7.43 12.51
N LYS A 168 4.78 -7.44 13.36
CA LYS A 168 3.68 -8.38 13.21
C LYS A 168 2.92 -8.19 11.90
N LEU A 169 2.66 -6.94 11.51
CA LEU A 169 2.03 -6.62 10.22
C LEU A 169 2.90 -7.11 9.05
N LYS A 170 4.22 -6.90 9.10
CA LYS A 170 5.15 -7.39 8.09
C LYS A 170 5.12 -8.90 7.92
N GLU A 171 4.96 -9.65 9.02
CA GLU A 171 4.91 -11.11 9.02
C GLU A 171 3.60 -11.67 8.43
N THR A 172 2.52 -10.89 8.48
CA THR A 172 1.17 -11.36 8.13
C THR A 172 0.59 -10.68 6.89
N SER A 173 1.16 -9.56 6.46
CA SER A 173 0.66 -8.79 5.31
C SER A 173 0.93 -9.51 3.98
N PRO A 174 -0.02 -9.52 3.03
CA PRO A 174 0.21 -10.02 1.68
C PRO A 174 1.08 -9.09 0.82
N ILE A 175 1.30 -7.85 1.26
CA ILE A 175 2.17 -6.88 0.59
C ILE A 175 3.42 -6.60 1.42
N PRO A 176 4.57 -6.27 0.79
CA PRO A 176 5.78 -5.86 1.49
C PRO A 176 5.55 -4.68 2.43
N VAL A 177 6.05 -4.82 3.67
CA VAL A 177 6.03 -3.76 4.68
C VAL A 177 7.45 -3.43 5.10
N LYS A 178 7.82 -2.16 5.04
CA LYS A 178 9.09 -1.61 5.54
C LYS A 178 8.84 -0.83 6.82
N ALA A 179 9.58 -1.10 7.87
CA ALA A 179 9.56 -0.31 9.11
C ALA A 179 10.63 0.79 9.09
N THR A 180 10.31 1.96 9.57
CA THR A 180 11.26 3.06 9.83
C THR A 180 10.88 3.86 11.07
#